data_9fd49cb40071df4ac55b3c24696e24fa
#
_entry.id   9fd49cb40071df4ac55b3c24696e24fa
#
_cell.length_a   1.000
_cell.length_b   1.000
_cell.length_c   1.000
_cell.angle_alpha   90.00
_cell.angle_beta   90.00
_cell.angle_gamma   90.00
#
_symmetry.space_group_name_H-M   'P 1'
#
loop_
_entity.id
_entity.type
_entity.pdbx_description
1 polymer ?
#
loop_
_entity_poly.entity_id
_entity_poly.type
_entity_poly.pdbx_seq_one_letter_code
_entity_poly.pdbx_strand_id
1 'polypeptide(L)'
;MNIQPLIGKTLDELKVVVSELGMPGFAAKQIADWLYKKRIVEIDEMTNLSIAHRERLKEQYTIGREVPVNAQHSKDGTVKYLFAVNQENNFIESVYIPDKERATLCVSSQVGCKMNCLFCMTGKQGFSAQLSAAEIMNQILSVPNSEKLTNLVTIQPLPSPRILERGVPFENF
;
A
#
# COMPACT_ATOMS: atom_id res chain seq x y z
N MET A 1 -10.11 -15.60 13.25
CA MET A 1 -8.85 -14.88 13.58
C MET A 1 -8.74 -13.72 12.61
N ASN A 2 -8.34 -12.54 13.09
CA ASN A 2 -8.24 -11.36 12.23
C ASN A 2 -6.84 -11.37 11.57
N ILE A 3 -6.75 -11.77 10.31
CA ILE A 3 -5.50 -11.82 9.55
C ILE A 3 -5.09 -10.38 9.22
N GLN A 4 -3.87 -9.99 9.60
CA GLN A 4 -3.37 -8.64 9.41
C GLN A 4 -2.47 -8.51 8.18
N PRO A 5 -2.50 -7.39 7.43
CA PRO A 5 -1.57 -7.15 6.34
C PRO A 5 -0.15 -6.85 6.87
N LEU A 6 0.86 -7.35 6.15
CA LEU A 6 2.28 -7.03 6.39
C LEU A 6 2.70 -5.73 5.71
N ILE A 7 2.15 -5.42 4.52
CA ILE A 7 2.41 -4.13 3.88
C ILE A 7 1.91 -2.98 4.76
N GLY A 8 2.57 -1.83 4.67
CA GLY A 8 2.30 -0.68 5.52
C GLY A 8 2.97 -0.74 6.90
N LYS A 9 3.58 -1.88 7.27
CA LYS A 9 4.36 -2.00 8.51
C LYS A 9 5.77 -1.44 8.32
N THR A 10 6.22 -0.66 9.29
CA THR A 10 7.61 -0.19 9.38
C THR A 10 8.55 -1.31 9.78
N LEU A 11 9.87 -1.08 9.62
CA LEU A 11 10.86 -2.06 10.06
C LEU A 11 10.75 -2.39 11.57
N ASP A 12 10.42 -1.41 12.40
CA ASP A 12 10.30 -1.62 13.85
C ASP A 12 9.03 -2.43 14.18
N GLU A 13 7.92 -2.18 13.49
CA GLU A 13 6.72 -3.02 13.61
C GLU A 13 6.98 -4.45 13.12
N LEU A 14 7.76 -4.63 12.04
CA LEU A 14 8.18 -5.97 11.59
C LEU A 14 9.11 -6.66 12.59
N LYS A 15 9.95 -5.94 13.34
CA LYS A 15 10.73 -6.50 14.45
C LYS A 15 9.84 -7.03 15.57
N VAL A 16 8.73 -6.33 15.87
CA VAL A 16 7.75 -6.83 16.84
C VAL A 16 7.11 -8.11 16.32
N VAL A 17 6.65 -8.13 15.06
CA VAL A 17 6.05 -9.32 14.43
C VAL A 17 6.98 -10.54 14.53
N VAL A 18 8.26 -10.40 14.13
CA VAL A 18 9.20 -11.54 14.16
C VAL A 18 9.51 -11.99 15.59
N SER A 19 9.54 -11.07 16.56
CA SER A 19 9.72 -11.39 17.98
C SER A 19 8.54 -12.19 18.54
N GLU A 20 7.32 -11.79 18.26
CA GLU A 20 6.09 -12.46 18.69
C GLU A 20 5.98 -13.89 18.11
N LEU A 21 6.45 -14.08 16.87
CA LEU A 21 6.48 -15.37 16.20
C LEU A 21 7.70 -16.22 16.54
N GLY A 22 8.58 -15.77 17.45
CA GLY A 22 9.80 -16.48 17.85
C GLY A 22 10.80 -16.64 16.71
N MET A 23 10.85 -15.69 15.78
CA MET A 23 11.77 -15.66 14.66
C MET A 23 13.03 -14.84 15.00
N PRO A 24 14.17 -15.11 14.34
CA PRO A 24 15.38 -14.30 14.52
C PRO A 24 15.14 -12.84 14.13
N GLY A 25 15.72 -11.89 14.88
CA GLY A 25 15.51 -10.45 14.66
C GLY A 25 15.90 -9.95 13.26
N PHE A 26 16.88 -10.60 12.60
CA PHE A 26 17.26 -10.25 11.21
C PHE A 26 16.17 -10.59 10.19
N ALA A 27 15.22 -11.47 10.52
CA ALA A 27 14.10 -11.82 9.64
C ALA A 27 13.21 -10.61 9.34
N ALA A 28 13.12 -9.62 10.24
CA ALA A 28 12.36 -8.39 10.00
C ALA A 28 12.86 -7.63 8.76
N LYS A 29 14.19 -7.49 8.61
CA LYS A 29 14.78 -6.86 7.43
C LYS A 29 14.58 -7.69 6.17
N GLN A 30 14.68 -9.01 6.27
CA GLN A 30 14.40 -9.91 5.14
C GLN A 30 12.94 -9.77 4.67
N ILE A 31 11.99 -9.76 5.60
CA ILE A 31 10.56 -9.55 5.29
C ILE A 31 10.36 -8.18 4.62
N ALA A 32 10.95 -7.12 5.18
CA ALA A 32 10.85 -5.77 4.57
C ALA A 32 11.39 -5.75 3.13
N ASP A 33 12.55 -6.38 2.87
CA ASP A 33 13.11 -6.46 1.52
C ASP A 33 12.19 -7.23 0.56
N TRP A 34 11.55 -8.30 1.01
CA TRP A 34 10.57 -9.03 0.21
C TRP A 34 9.32 -8.19 -0.10
N LEU A 35 8.77 -7.49 0.90
CA LEU A 35 7.58 -6.68 0.74
C LEU A 35 7.82 -5.48 -0.18
N TYR A 36 8.87 -4.70 0.07
CA TYR A 36 9.04 -3.38 -0.53
C TYR A 36 9.99 -3.33 -1.72
N LYS A 37 11.03 -4.18 -1.76
CA LYS A 37 11.95 -4.23 -2.91
C LYS A 37 11.55 -5.28 -3.93
N LYS A 38 11.26 -6.51 -3.48
CA LYS A 38 10.86 -7.59 -4.39
C LYS A 38 9.38 -7.58 -4.72
N ARG A 39 8.58 -6.88 -3.91
CA ARG A 39 7.14 -6.64 -4.14
C ARG A 39 6.34 -7.92 -4.35
N ILE A 40 6.61 -8.92 -3.52
CA ILE A 40 5.95 -10.22 -3.55
C ILE A 40 4.44 -10.10 -3.30
N VAL A 41 3.70 -11.11 -3.74
CA VAL A 41 2.25 -11.22 -3.51
C VAL A 41 1.88 -12.31 -2.51
N GLU A 42 2.78 -13.28 -2.29
CA GLU A 42 2.55 -14.40 -1.36
C GLU A 42 3.72 -14.59 -0.39
N ILE A 43 3.41 -15.03 0.83
CA ILE A 43 4.43 -15.29 1.87
C ILE A 43 5.38 -16.42 1.45
N ASP A 44 4.90 -17.37 0.63
CA ASP A 44 5.70 -18.50 0.14
C ASP A 44 6.88 -18.09 -0.74
N GLU A 45 6.83 -16.93 -1.34
CA GLU A 45 7.93 -16.38 -2.12
C GLU A 45 9.16 -16.00 -1.27
N MET A 46 8.99 -15.85 0.06
CA MET A 46 10.09 -15.53 0.99
C MET A 46 11.04 -16.72 1.20
N THR A 47 11.76 -17.14 0.15
CA THR A 47 12.56 -18.36 0.12
C THR A 47 13.74 -18.38 1.10
N ASN A 48 14.18 -17.24 1.62
CA ASN A 48 15.21 -17.14 2.65
C ASN A 48 14.68 -17.30 4.07
N LEU A 49 13.36 -17.43 4.26
CA LEU A 49 12.74 -17.84 5.50
C LEU A 49 12.49 -19.35 5.48
N SER A 50 12.67 -20.00 6.63
CA SER A 50 12.33 -21.43 6.76
C SER A 50 10.83 -21.68 6.52
N ILE A 51 10.48 -22.86 6.07
CA ILE A 51 9.08 -23.26 5.87
C ILE A 51 8.27 -23.03 7.16
N ALA A 52 8.80 -23.44 8.31
CA ALA A 52 8.14 -23.26 9.59
C ALA A 52 7.86 -21.80 9.94
N HIS A 53 8.77 -20.87 9.57
CA HIS A 53 8.55 -19.44 9.78
C HIS A 53 7.49 -18.87 8.83
N ARG A 54 7.46 -19.33 7.58
CA ARG A 54 6.42 -18.90 6.61
C ARG A 54 5.04 -19.38 7.05
N GLU A 55 4.91 -20.61 7.52
CA GLU A 55 3.63 -21.13 8.03
C GLU A 55 3.14 -20.34 9.25
N ARG A 56 4.02 -20.04 10.22
CA ARG A 56 3.65 -19.18 11.36
C ARG A 56 3.21 -17.78 10.95
N LEU A 57 3.85 -17.19 9.92
CA LEU A 57 3.43 -15.90 9.37
C LEU A 57 2.02 -16.00 8.78
N LYS A 58 1.73 -17.04 8.00
CA LYS A 58 0.41 -17.24 7.34
C LYS A 58 -0.74 -17.41 8.33
N GLU A 59 -0.49 -17.92 9.54
CA GLU A 59 -1.53 -18.09 10.56
C GLU A 59 -2.12 -16.75 11.02
N GLN A 60 -1.35 -15.67 10.99
CA GLN A 60 -1.74 -14.38 11.55
C GLN A 60 -1.66 -13.22 10.55
N TYR A 61 -0.91 -13.40 9.46
CA TYR A 61 -0.60 -12.34 8.51
C TYR A 61 -0.83 -12.76 7.06
N THR A 62 -1.13 -11.76 6.24
CA THR A 62 -1.09 -11.83 4.78
C THR A 62 -0.14 -10.76 4.26
N ILE A 63 0.29 -10.87 3.00
CA ILE A 63 1.03 -9.76 2.37
C ILE A 63 0.16 -8.50 2.38
N GLY A 64 -1.13 -8.62 2.07
CA GLY A 64 -2.08 -7.51 2.05
C GLY A 64 -2.09 -6.76 0.72
N ARG A 65 -1.52 -7.34 -0.34
CA ARG A 65 -1.64 -6.79 -1.69
C ARG A 65 -2.92 -7.27 -2.35
N GLU A 66 -3.67 -6.30 -2.85
CA GLU A 66 -4.91 -6.53 -3.57
C GLU A 66 -4.83 -5.84 -4.94
N VAL A 67 -5.23 -6.54 -5.98
CA VAL A 67 -5.28 -5.99 -7.34
C VAL A 67 -6.41 -4.96 -7.45
N PRO A 68 -6.27 -3.94 -8.31
CA PRO A 68 -7.37 -3.03 -8.57
C PRO A 68 -8.57 -3.78 -9.18
N VAL A 69 -9.77 -3.45 -8.72
CA VAL A 69 -11.01 -4.07 -9.19
C VAL A 69 -11.42 -3.58 -10.58
N ASN A 70 -10.91 -2.43 -11.00
CA ASN A 70 -11.12 -1.87 -12.33
C ASN A 70 -9.94 -0.98 -12.75
N ALA A 71 -9.73 -0.85 -14.07
CA ALA A 71 -8.75 0.05 -14.65
C ALA A 71 -9.34 0.71 -15.91
N GLN A 72 -9.28 2.05 -15.97
CA GLN A 72 -9.70 2.84 -17.11
C GLN A 72 -8.47 3.45 -17.79
N HIS A 73 -8.29 3.16 -19.06
CA HIS A 73 -7.14 3.62 -19.85
C HIS A 73 -7.53 4.82 -20.72
N SER A 74 -6.72 5.87 -20.67
CA SER A 74 -6.82 7.04 -21.55
C SER A 74 -5.86 6.92 -22.73
N LYS A 75 -6.11 7.69 -23.79
CA LYS A 75 -5.30 7.68 -25.04
C LYS A 75 -3.87 8.21 -24.81
N ASP A 76 -3.66 9.02 -23.81
CA ASP A 76 -2.35 9.59 -23.43
C ASP A 76 -1.50 8.65 -22.56
N GLY A 77 -2.00 7.44 -22.29
CA GLY A 77 -1.36 6.47 -21.42
C GLY A 77 -1.70 6.61 -19.94
N THR A 78 -2.47 7.63 -19.54
CA THR A 78 -2.97 7.75 -18.17
C THR A 78 -3.90 6.59 -17.84
N VAL A 79 -3.74 6.01 -16.66
CA VAL A 79 -4.60 4.92 -16.20
C VAL A 79 -5.18 5.25 -14.83
N LYS A 80 -6.49 5.18 -14.72
CA LYS A 80 -7.21 5.32 -13.45
C LYS A 80 -7.55 3.93 -12.91
N TYR A 81 -7.05 3.60 -11.75
CA TYR A 81 -7.30 2.36 -11.05
C TYR A 81 -8.34 2.56 -9.95
N LEU A 82 -9.23 1.59 -9.79
CA LEU A 82 -10.20 1.53 -8.72
C LEU A 82 -9.81 0.40 -7.76
N PHE A 83 -9.66 0.71 -6.48
CA PHE A 83 -9.39 -0.26 -5.42
C PHE A 83 -10.58 -0.37 -4.48
N ALA A 84 -10.92 -1.58 -4.08
CA ALA A 84 -11.80 -1.81 -2.94
C ALA A 84 -11.02 -1.60 -1.64
N VAL A 85 -11.62 -0.94 -0.66
CA VAL A 85 -11.02 -0.68 0.66
C VAL A 85 -12.06 -0.83 1.76
N ASN A 86 -11.61 -1.18 2.98
CA ASN A 86 -12.50 -1.36 4.11
C ASN A 86 -13.71 -2.24 3.75
N GLN A 87 -13.88 -3.38 4.21
CA GLN A 87 -14.92 -4.40 3.93
C GLN A 87 -16.39 -3.90 3.73
N GLU A 88 -16.60 -2.61 3.57
CA GLU A 88 -17.90 -1.91 3.51
C GLU A 88 -18.30 -1.44 2.10
N ASN A 89 -17.84 -2.08 1.04
CA ASN A 89 -18.08 -1.64 -0.34
C ASN A 89 -17.58 -0.21 -0.66
N ASN A 90 -16.54 0.24 0.03
CA ASN A 90 -15.89 1.49 -0.26
C ASN A 90 -14.84 1.32 -1.37
N PHE A 91 -14.76 2.32 -2.23
CA PHE A 91 -13.80 2.34 -3.33
C PHE A 91 -13.00 3.63 -3.31
N ILE A 92 -11.75 3.52 -3.72
CA ILE A 92 -10.85 4.66 -3.92
C ILE A 92 -10.22 4.60 -5.30
N GLU A 93 -9.81 5.75 -5.80
CA GLU A 93 -9.15 5.88 -7.08
C GLU A 93 -7.66 6.20 -6.90
N SER A 94 -6.84 5.62 -7.76
CA SER A 94 -5.45 6.00 -7.97
C SER A 94 -5.23 6.28 -9.44
N VAL A 95 -4.40 7.28 -9.77
CA VAL A 95 -4.17 7.68 -11.16
C VAL A 95 -2.69 7.58 -11.48
N TYR A 96 -2.35 6.71 -12.43
CA TYR A 96 -1.02 6.60 -13.01
C TYR A 96 -0.92 7.53 -14.22
N ILE A 97 0.06 8.42 -14.20
CA ILE A 97 0.29 9.43 -15.24
C ILE A 97 1.71 9.26 -15.76
N PRO A 98 1.90 8.65 -16.96
CA PRO A 98 3.20 8.58 -17.60
C PRO A 98 3.52 9.92 -18.28
N ASP A 99 4.76 10.36 -18.20
CA ASP A 99 5.28 11.52 -18.93
C ASP A 99 6.76 11.28 -19.27
N LYS A 100 7.03 10.90 -20.52
CA LYS A 100 8.40 10.60 -21.06
C LYS A 100 9.17 9.67 -20.11
N GLU A 101 10.13 10.23 -19.35
CA GLU A 101 10.97 9.49 -18.41
C GLU A 101 10.40 9.51 -16.98
N ARG A 102 9.23 10.13 -16.76
CA ARG A 102 8.58 10.23 -15.46
C ARG A 102 7.33 9.37 -15.41
N ALA A 103 7.06 8.85 -14.24
CA ALA A 103 5.79 8.21 -13.94
C ALA A 103 5.30 8.69 -12.57
N THR A 104 4.17 9.36 -12.55
CA THR A 104 3.54 9.85 -11.33
C THR A 104 2.36 8.99 -10.97
N LEU A 105 2.28 8.57 -9.71
CA LEU A 105 1.08 7.95 -9.15
C LEU A 105 0.42 8.92 -8.18
N CYS A 106 -0.83 9.28 -8.48
CA CYS A 106 -1.68 9.98 -7.53
C CYS A 106 -2.44 8.92 -6.72
N VAL A 107 -2.30 8.95 -5.39
CA VAL A 107 -2.94 8.00 -4.47
C VAL A 107 -3.97 8.70 -3.58
N SER A 108 -5.00 7.95 -3.23
CA SER A 108 -5.98 8.39 -2.23
C SER A 108 -5.48 8.07 -0.82
N SER A 109 -5.79 8.96 0.12
CA SER A 109 -5.53 8.78 1.57
C SER A 109 -6.79 8.69 2.40
N GLN A 110 -7.94 8.95 1.77
CA GLN A 110 -9.27 8.93 2.39
C GLN A 110 -10.27 8.29 1.44
N VAL A 111 -11.38 7.78 1.98
CA VAL A 111 -12.59 7.50 1.23
C VAL A 111 -13.43 8.77 1.23
N GLY A 112 -13.60 9.39 0.06
CA GLY A 112 -14.12 10.74 -0.05
C GLY A 112 -13.12 11.80 0.43
N CYS A 113 -13.56 12.98 0.82
CA CYS A 113 -12.65 14.04 1.28
C CYS A 113 -13.30 14.97 2.29
N LYS A 114 -12.58 15.26 3.39
CA LYS A 114 -13.03 16.20 4.43
C LYS A 114 -13.06 17.67 3.99
N MET A 115 -12.30 18.02 2.96
CA MET A 115 -12.14 19.44 2.56
C MET A 115 -13.39 20.02 1.90
N ASN A 116 -14.28 19.17 1.38
CA ASN A 116 -15.57 19.58 0.76
C ASN A 116 -15.45 20.76 -0.23
N CYS A 117 -14.39 20.77 -1.05
CA CYS A 117 -14.17 21.82 -2.05
C CYS A 117 -15.30 21.81 -3.08
N LEU A 118 -15.90 22.97 -3.36
CA LEU A 118 -17.08 23.12 -4.20
C LEU A 118 -16.89 22.66 -5.67
N PHE A 119 -15.66 22.71 -6.16
CA PHE A 119 -15.30 22.32 -7.53
C PHE A 119 -14.82 20.87 -7.64
N CYS A 120 -14.65 20.15 -6.51
CA CYS A 120 -14.05 18.81 -6.48
C CYS A 120 -15.12 17.73 -6.30
N MET A 121 -15.20 16.78 -7.23
CA MET A 121 -16.17 15.68 -7.15
C MET A 121 -15.94 14.79 -5.93
N THR A 122 -14.68 14.51 -5.59
CA THR A 122 -14.33 13.74 -4.38
C THR A 122 -14.76 14.48 -3.10
N GLY A 123 -14.66 15.81 -3.09
CA GLY A 123 -15.16 16.63 -1.98
C GLY A 123 -16.69 16.55 -1.84
N LYS A 124 -17.42 16.52 -2.96
CA LYS A 124 -18.89 16.41 -2.97
C LYS A 124 -19.41 15.04 -2.51
N GLN A 125 -18.59 13.98 -2.59
CA GLN A 125 -18.95 12.66 -2.07
C GLN A 125 -19.00 12.61 -0.54
N GLY A 126 -18.43 13.63 0.13
CA GLY A 126 -18.28 13.65 1.57
C GLY A 126 -17.12 12.78 2.03
N PHE A 127 -16.92 12.70 3.34
CA PHE A 127 -15.88 11.91 3.97
C PHE A 127 -16.50 10.67 4.63
N SER A 128 -15.99 9.49 4.32
CA SER A 128 -16.40 8.23 4.94
C SER A 128 -15.34 7.68 5.91
N ALA A 129 -14.09 7.56 5.48
CA ALA A 129 -13.03 6.97 6.29
C ALA A 129 -11.62 7.47 5.94
N GLN A 130 -10.70 7.33 6.89
CA GLN A 130 -9.25 7.41 6.64
C GLN A 130 -8.76 6.05 6.17
N LEU A 131 -7.83 6.05 5.22
CA LEU A 131 -7.16 4.82 4.82
C LEU A 131 -6.04 4.46 5.81
N SER A 132 -5.86 3.17 6.01
CA SER A 132 -4.72 2.62 6.72
C SER A 132 -3.43 2.75 5.89
N ALA A 133 -2.27 2.62 6.55
CA ALA A 133 -0.99 2.58 5.86
C ALA A 133 -0.93 1.42 4.85
N ALA A 134 -1.53 0.27 5.16
CA ALA A 134 -1.61 -0.87 4.26
C ALA A 134 -2.40 -0.55 2.98
N GLU A 135 -3.56 0.11 3.08
CA GLU A 135 -4.40 0.48 1.93
C GLU A 135 -3.73 1.55 1.05
N ILE A 136 -2.97 2.48 1.66
CA ILE A 136 -2.18 3.46 0.90
C ILE A 136 -1.03 2.75 0.17
N MET A 137 -0.28 1.88 0.86
CA MET A 137 0.82 1.12 0.27
C MET A 137 0.35 0.15 -0.80
N ASN A 138 -0.85 -0.45 -0.64
CA ASN A 138 -1.43 -1.32 -1.64
C ASN A 138 -1.60 -0.60 -2.99
N GLN A 139 -2.08 0.64 -3.00
CA GLN A 139 -2.19 1.44 -4.22
C GLN A 139 -0.84 1.59 -4.93
N ILE A 140 0.24 1.80 -4.17
CA ILE A 140 1.58 2.01 -4.73
C ILE A 140 2.16 0.70 -5.28
N LEU A 141 2.03 -0.39 -4.52
CA LEU A 141 2.68 -1.66 -4.84
C LEU A 141 1.90 -2.50 -5.86
N SER A 142 0.59 -2.30 -5.98
CA SER A 142 -0.29 -3.17 -6.77
C SER A 142 -0.68 -2.60 -8.14
N VAL A 143 -0.28 -1.35 -8.47
CA VAL A 143 -0.43 -0.85 -9.83
C VAL A 143 0.62 -1.50 -10.75
N PRO A 144 0.25 -1.89 -11.97
CA PRO A 144 1.22 -2.30 -12.99
C PRO A 144 2.27 -1.20 -13.23
N ASN A 145 3.51 -1.60 -13.50
CA ASN A 145 4.65 -0.69 -13.67
C ASN A 145 4.99 0.17 -12.43
N SER A 146 4.62 -0.28 -11.23
CA SER A 146 4.97 0.42 -9.99
C SER A 146 6.49 0.60 -9.81
N GLU A 147 7.31 -0.24 -10.44
CA GLU A 147 8.78 -0.12 -10.47
C GLU A 147 9.27 1.09 -11.28
N LYS A 148 8.44 1.65 -12.16
CA LYS A 148 8.76 2.84 -12.96
C LYS A 148 8.35 4.16 -12.31
N LEU A 149 7.70 4.10 -11.15
CA LEU A 149 7.25 5.30 -10.46
C LEU A 149 8.44 6.17 -10.05
N THR A 150 8.40 7.42 -10.45
CA THR A 150 9.38 8.45 -10.06
C THR A 150 8.81 9.44 -9.06
N ASN A 151 7.49 9.63 -9.07
CA ASN A 151 6.81 10.61 -8.23
C ASN A 151 5.54 10.01 -7.60
N LEU A 152 5.26 10.44 -6.38
CA LEU A 152 4.03 10.10 -5.67
C LEU A 152 3.33 11.39 -5.23
N VAL A 153 2.03 11.47 -5.46
CA VAL A 153 1.19 12.60 -5.06
C VAL A 153 -0.04 12.08 -4.30
N THR A 154 -0.41 12.74 -3.22
CA THR A 154 -1.66 12.44 -2.52
C THR A 154 -2.78 13.35 -3.03
N ILE A 155 -3.93 12.77 -3.34
CA ILE A 155 -5.09 13.51 -3.85
C ILE A 155 -5.79 14.29 -2.73
N GLN A 156 -5.85 13.72 -1.53
CA GLN A 156 -6.46 14.35 -0.36
C GLN A 156 -5.38 14.71 0.68
N PRO A 157 -5.73 15.56 1.67
CA PRO A 157 -4.84 15.82 2.80
C PRO A 157 -4.45 14.51 3.49
N LEU A 158 -3.16 14.34 3.73
CA LEU A 158 -2.70 13.19 4.52
C LEU A 158 -3.29 13.27 5.92
N PRO A 159 -3.78 12.16 6.47
CA PRO A 159 -4.09 12.11 7.89
C PRO A 159 -2.81 12.38 8.65
N SER A 160 -2.90 13.16 9.72
CA SER A 160 -1.83 13.73 10.55
C SER A 160 -0.41 13.11 10.40
N PRO A 161 0.66 13.87 10.70
CA PRO A 161 2.08 13.49 10.48
C PRO A 161 2.48 12.08 10.92
N ARG A 162 1.73 11.47 11.82
CA ARG A 162 2.01 10.13 12.39
C ARG A 162 2.08 8.99 11.36
N ILE A 163 1.48 9.12 10.18
CA ILE A 163 1.64 8.12 9.11
C ILE A 163 2.93 8.36 8.33
N LEU A 164 3.34 9.63 8.19
CA LEU A 164 4.62 9.98 7.56
C LEU A 164 5.80 9.86 8.55
N GLU A 165 5.59 10.15 9.83
CA GLU A 165 6.62 10.01 10.88
C GLU A 165 6.98 8.55 11.16
N ARG A 166 6.14 7.60 10.79
CA ARG A 166 6.43 6.16 10.89
C ARG A 166 7.31 5.63 9.77
N GLY A 167 7.99 6.53 9.06
CA GLY A 167 9.20 6.30 8.28
C GLY A 167 9.25 5.00 7.47
N VAL A 168 8.54 4.95 6.34
CA VAL A 168 9.07 4.18 5.22
C VAL A 168 10.01 5.15 4.48
N PRO A 169 11.32 4.95 4.54
CA PRO A 169 12.24 5.84 3.83
C PRO A 169 11.97 5.70 2.34
N PHE A 170 11.58 6.80 1.69
CA PHE A 170 11.42 6.86 0.23
C PHE A 170 12.72 6.58 -0.54
N GLU A 171 13.85 6.55 0.14
CA GLU A 171 15.17 6.24 -0.42
C GLU A 171 15.34 4.79 -0.89
N ASN A 172 14.35 3.93 -0.69
CA ASN A 172 14.39 2.51 -1.06
C ASN A 172 13.30 2.09 -2.07
N PHE A 173 12.65 3.06 -2.74
CA PHE A 173 11.72 2.81 -3.84
C PHE A 173 12.38 2.99 -5.20
#